data_dd261cdf94c6c499a2f6927c6bf5a2c1
#
_entry.id   dd261cdf94c6c499a2f6927c6bf5a2c1
#
_cell.length_a   1.000
_cell.length_b   1.000
_cell.length_c   1.000
_cell.angle_alpha   90.00
_cell.angle_beta   90.00
_cell.angle_gamma   90.00
#
_symmetry.space_group_name_H-M   'P 1'
#
loop_
_entity.id
_entity.type
_entity.pdbx_description
1 polymer ?
#
loop_
_entity_poly.entity_id
_entity_poly.type
_entity_poly.pdbx_seq_one_letter_code
_entity_poly.pdbx_strand_id
1 'polypeptide(L)'
;MSNLKKPLDWIISKGLIDYQEALKRMESRVEDIIADKKNEAIWLLEHPDIYTAGTSANFRDLKDPKRFPVITTNRGGQFTYHGPGQRIVYVMIKLGRFDYDIRKYVYFLEDLVIKTLKDFDITSHRWDKAIGVWTYKISRSKSSDHLDQYKIASIGVRVRRKIAFHGLAINIAPNIQNFEGIIPCGIKNAKVTSVFDQGVEISMADFDKSLKSNFNKLLKTYSP
;
A
#
# COMPACT_ATOMS: atom_id res chain seq x y z
N MET A 1 16.86 2.28 -25.26
CA MET A 1 17.30 2.55 -23.87
C MET A 1 16.94 3.96 -23.31
N SER A 2 16.22 4.83 -24.02
CA SER A 2 16.11 6.27 -23.64
C SER A 2 14.85 6.71 -22.86
N ASN A 3 13.97 5.81 -22.46
CA ASN A 3 12.62 6.20 -21.95
C ASN A 3 12.39 6.07 -20.43
N LEU A 4 13.40 5.69 -19.66
CA LEU A 4 13.28 5.57 -18.19
C LEU A 4 13.51 6.90 -17.43
N LYS A 5 13.88 7.97 -18.14
CA LYS A 5 14.20 9.29 -17.55
C LYS A 5 13.04 10.30 -17.61
N LYS A 6 11.84 9.89 -18.11
CA LYS A 6 10.69 10.81 -18.08
C LYS A 6 10.31 11.13 -16.62
N PRO A 7 9.89 12.38 -16.34
CA PRO A 7 9.43 12.76 -15.00
C PRO A 7 8.24 11.92 -14.57
N LEU A 8 8.11 11.72 -13.25
CA LEU A 8 6.95 11.07 -12.63
C LEU A 8 5.91 12.14 -12.29
N ASP A 9 4.67 11.92 -12.67
CA ASP A 9 3.56 12.77 -12.26
C ASP A 9 3.14 12.40 -10.84
N TRP A 10 3.11 13.38 -9.93
CA TRP A 10 2.58 13.23 -8.60
C TRP A 10 1.18 13.83 -8.53
N ILE A 11 0.19 13.02 -8.21
CA ILE A 11 -1.22 13.40 -8.14
C ILE A 11 -1.68 13.18 -6.70
N ILE A 12 -2.31 14.19 -6.11
CA ILE A 12 -2.91 14.11 -4.77
C ILE A 12 -4.37 14.47 -4.90
N SER A 13 -5.25 13.54 -4.60
CA SER A 13 -6.69 13.81 -4.55
C SER A 13 -7.10 14.29 -3.17
N LYS A 14 -8.00 15.27 -3.14
CA LYS A 14 -8.65 15.73 -1.92
C LYS A 14 -9.93 14.92 -1.69
N GLY A 15 -10.21 14.62 -0.42
CA GLY A 15 -11.39 13.84 -0.02
C GLY A 15 -11.32 12.38 -0.41
N LEU A 16 -12.45 11.69 -0.22
CA LEU A 16 -12.57 10.26 -0.47
C LEU A 16 -12.92 10.02 -1.93
N ILE A 17 -12.20 9.14 -2.60
CA ILE A 17 -12.44 8.74 -3.99
C ILE A 17 -13.07 7.36 -4.00
N ASP A 18 -14.22 7.22 -4.68
CA ASP A 18 -14.86 5.91 -4.87
C ASP A 18 -13.86 4.91 -5.47
N TYR A 19 -13.89 3.67 -4.98
CA TYR A 19 -12.90 2.66 -5.37
C TYR A 19 -13.03 2.29 -6.86
N GLN A 20 -14.25 2.16 -7.37
CA GLN A 20 -14.46 1.79 -8.78
C GLN A 20 -14.07 2.94 -9.71
N GLU A 21 -14.36 4.18 -9.31
CA GLU A 21 -13.91 5.36 -10.04
C GLU A 21 -12.39 5.44 -10.08
N ALA A 22 -11.74 5.24 -8.94
CA ALA A 22 -10.28 5.24 -8.85
C ALA A 22 -9.66 4.12 -9.72
N LEU A 23 -10.27 2.93 -9.72
CA LEU A 23 -9.83 1.81 -10.55
C LEU A 23 -9.90 2.17 -12.05
N LYS A 24 -11.01 2.74 -12.51
CA LYS A 24 -11.18 3.19 -13.90
C LYS A 24 -10.14 4.25 -14.29
N ARG A 25 -9.91 5.26 -13.44
CA ARG A 25 -8.91 6.31 -13.68
C ARG A 25 -7.49 5.74 -13.74
N MET A 26 -7.16 4.85 -12.81
CA MET A 26 -5.86 4.18 -12.76
C MET A 26 -5.63 3.33 -14.01
N GLU A 27 -6.60 2.51 -14.44
CA GLU A 27 -6.49 1.67 -15.62
C GLU A 27 -6.36 2.50 -16.90
N SER A 28 -7.13 3.57 -17.04
CA SER A 28 -6.99 4.53 -18.15
C SER A 28 -5.58 5.13 -18.20
N ARG A 29 -5.03 5.52 -17.03
CA ARG A 29 -3.66 6.03 -16.96
C ARG A 29 -2.64 4.99 -17.39
N VAL A 30 -2.83 3.74 -17.00
CA VAL A 30 -1.94 2.63 -17.39
C VAL A 30 -1.95 2.43 -18.91
N GLU A 31 -3.12 2.49 -19.57
CA GLU A 31 -3.19 2.42 -21.04
C GLU A 31 -2.48 3.60 -21.70
N ASP A 32 -2.62 4.81 -21.16
CA ASP A 32 -1.91 5.99 -21.66
C ASP A 32 -0.38 5.86 -21.50
N ILE A 33 0.10 5.25 -20.40
CA ILE A 33 1.53 4.96 -20.20
C ILE A 33 2.02 3.90 -21.18
N ILE A 34 1.23 2.84 -21.40
CA ILE A 34 1.54 1.79 -22.37
C ILE A 34 1.68 2.37 -23.78
N ALA A 35 0.77 3.29 -24.15
CA ALA A 35 0.77 3.98 -25.44
C ALA A 35 1.79 5.13 -25.54
N ASP A 36 2.58 5.37 -24.48
CA ASP A 36 3.55 6.48 -24.34
C ASP A 36 2.94 7.89 -24.46
N LYS A 37 1.62 8.00 -24.23
CA LYS A 37 0.85 9.26 -24.28
C LYS A 37 1.00 10.08 -23.00
N LYS A 38 1.21 9.43 -21.85
CA LYS A 38 1.38 10.09 -20.55
C LYS A 38 2.58 9.53 -19.78
N ASN A 39 3.07 10.33 -18.85
CA ASN A 39 4.11 9.93 -17.93
C ASN A 39 3.62 8.85 -16.95
N GLU A 40 4.56 8.09 -16.37
CA GLU A 40 4.35 7.30 -15.17
C GLU A 40 3.81 8.19 -14.05
N ALA A 41 3.02 7.62 -13.14
CA ALA A 41 2.37 8.43 -12.12
C ALA A 41 2.34 7.76 -10.75
N ILE A 42 2.43 8.59 -9.72
CA ILE A 42 2.17 8.24 -8.32
C ILE A 42 0.92 9.00 -7.91
N TRP A 43 -0.12 8.28 -7.49
CA TRP A 43 -1.39 8.88 -7.12
C TRP A 43 -1.73 8.57 -5.67
N LEU A 44 -1.82 9.64 -4.86
CA LEU A 44 -2.11 9.62 -3.43
C LEU A 44 -3.58 9.97 -3.23
N LEU A 45 -4.32 9.12 -2.53
CA LEU A 45 -5.75 9.28 -2.27
C LEU A 45 -6.19 8.54 -0.99
N GLU A 46 -7.46 8.66 -0.66
CA GLU A 46 -8.17 7.87 0.34
C GLU A 46 -9.47 7.33 -0.28
N HIS A 47 -9.96 6.21 0.22
CA HIS A 47 -11.25 5.62 -0.18
C HIS A 47 -12.29 5.74 0.94
N PRO A 48 -13.59 5.69 0.61
CA PRO A 48 -14.63 5.31 1.57
C PRO A 48 -14.37 3.91 2.14
N ASP A 49 -15.07 3.58 3.22
CA ASP A 49 -15.02 2.24 3.83
C ASP A 49 -15.41 1.15 2.83
N ILE A 50 -14.50 0.20 2.59
CA ILE A 50 -14.67 -0.88 1.62
C ILE A 50 -13.77 -2.07 1.90
N TYR A 51 -14.25 -3.27 1.63
CA TYR A 51 -13.42 -4.46 1.52
C TYR A 51 -13.08 -4.76 0.06
N THR A 52 -11.83 -5.08 -0.22
CA THR A 52 -11.41 -5.52 -1.55
C THR A 52 -10.83 -6.92 -1.50
N ALA A 53 -11.31 -7.78 -2.42
CA ALA A 53 -10.81 -9.13 -2.61
C ALA A 53 -9.80 -9.15 -3.76
N GLY A 54 -8.53 -9.44 -3.48
CA GLY A 54 -7.49 -9.61 -4.51
C GLY A 54 -7.58 -10.99 -5.17
N THR A 55 -6.68 -11.25 -6.14
CA THR A 55 -6.70 -12.47 -6.96
C THR A 55 -6.50 -13.77 -6.20
N SER A 56 -5.97 -13.71 -4.97
CA SER A 56 -5.76 -14.88 -4.09
C SER A 56 -6.74 -14.90 -2.92
N ALA A 57 -7.81 -14.09 -2.96
CA ALA A 57 -8.74 -13.98 -1.85
C ALA A 57 -9.54 -15.27 -1.66
N ASN A 58 -9.58 -15.75 -0.42
CA ASN A 58 -10.46 -16.81 0.00
C ASN A 58 -11.69 -16.22 0.69
N PHE A 59 -12.89 -16.46 0.15
CA PHE A 59 -14.13 -15.89 0.71
C PHE A 59 -14.47 -16.40 2.12
N ARG A 60 -13.84 -17.48 2.60
CA ARG A 60 -13.91 -17.91 4.01
C ARG A 60 -13.23 -16.90 4.96
N ASP A 61 -12.37 -16.03 4.43
CA ASP A 61 -11.69 -14.98 5.20
C ASP A 61 -12.53 -13.70 5.33
N LEU A 62 -13.69 -13.62 4.67
CA LEU A 62 -14.67 -12.55 4.82
C LEU A 62 -15.63 -12.94 5.96
N LYS A 63 -15.38 -12.43 7.16
CA LYS A 63 -16.13 -12.76 8.39
C LYS A 63 -17.46 -12.02 8.47
N ASP A 64 -17.49 -10.76 8.04
CA ASP A 64 -18.67 -9.92 8.07
C ASP A 64 -18.91 -9.27 6.69
N PRO A 65 -19.60 -9.98 5.78
CA PRO A 65 -19.87 -9.49 4.42
C PRO A 65 -20.86 -8.34 4.35
N LYS A 66 -21.54 -8.01 5.46
CA LYS A 66 -22.55 -6.93 5.50
C LYS A 66 -21.98 -5.63 6.06
N ARG A 67 -20.78 -5.64 6.63
CA ARG A 67 -20.18 -4.47 7.29
C ARG A 67 -19.87 -3.36 6.30
N PHE A 68 -19.30 -3.69 5.16
CA PHE A 68 -18.93 -2.74 4.09
C PHE A 68 -19.17 -3.34 2.71
N PRO A 69 -19.26 -2.53 1.65
CA PRO A 69 -19.24 -3.03 0.27
C PRO A 69 -18.00 -3.90 0.03
N VAL A 70 -18.18 -4.96 -0.76
CA VAL A 70 -17.10 -5.89 -1.12
C VAL A 70 -16.91 -5.84 -2.63
N ILE A 71 -15.68 -5.50 -3.07
CA ILE A 71 -15.32 -5.46 -4.49
C ILE A 71 -14.22 -6.47 -4.78
N THR A 72 -14.46 -7.37 -5.74
CA THR A 72 -13.41 -8.21 -6.31
C THR A 72 -12.56 -7.38 -7.26
N THR A 73 -11.26 -7.48 -7.10
CA THR A 73 -10.27 -6.71 -7.85
C THR A 73 -9.18 -7.61 -8.40
N ASN A 74 -8.45 -7.10 -9.37
CA ASN A 74 -7.40 -7.85 -10.04
C ASN A 74 -5.98 -7.56 -9.51
N ARG A 75 -5.86 -6.83 -8.37
CA ARG A 75 -4.58 -6.71 -7.66
C ARG A 75 -4.18 -8.05 -7.04
N GLY A 76 -2.89 -8.25 -6.83
CA GLY A 76 -2.39 -9.39 -6.05
C GLY A 76 -2.85 -9.36 -4.60
N GLY A 77 -2.75 -10.52 -3.95
CA GLY A 77 -3.04 -10.69 -2.52
C GLY A 77 -4.50 -11.04 -2.23
N GLN A 78 -4.82 -11.04 -0.95
CA GLN A 78 -6.09 -11.50 -0.38
C GLN A 78 -7.02 -10.34 -0.03
N PHE A 79 -7.97 -10.56 0.94
CA PHE A 79 -8.82 -9.48 1.43
C PHE A 79 -8.00 -8.40 2.12
N THR A 80 -8.41 -7.15 1.92
CA THR A 80 -7.98 -6.01 2.73
C THR A 80 -9.13 -5.01 2.88
N TYR A 81 -9.01 -4.13 3.86
CA TYR A 81 -9.89 -2.99 4.09
C TYR A 81 -9.23 -1.72 3.57
N HIS A 82 -10.06 -0.83 3.02
CA HIS A 82 -9.71 0.56 2.76
C HIS A 82 -10.76 1.46 3.40
N GLY A 83 -10.32 2.63 3.88
CA GLY A 83 -11.21 3.62 4.50
C GLY A 83 -10.50 4.92 4.84
N PRO A 84 -11.26 5.91 5.38
CA PRO A 84 -10.72 7.19 5.81
C PRO A 84 -9.56 7.01 6.80
N GLY A 85 -8.56 7.89 6.71
CA GLY A 85 -7.35 7.80 7.52
C GLY A 85 -6.30 6.81 7.02
N GLN A 86 -6.58 6.07 5.92
CA GLN A 86 -5.61 5.19 5.26
C GLN A 86 -5.08 5.86 4.00
N ARG A 87 -3.75 6.11 3.92
CA ARG A 87 -3.15 6.63 2.69
C ARG A 87 -2.98 5.52 1.66
N ILE A 88 -3.70 5.65 0.56
CA ILE A 88 -3.55 4.82 -0.64
C ILE A 88 -2.51 5.48 -1.55
N VAL A 89 -1.59 4.66 -2.07
CA VAL A 89 -0.56 5.09 -3.01
C VAL A 89 -0.62 4.19 -4.24
N TYR A 90 -1.27 4.64 -5.30
CA TYR A 90 -1.24 3.95 -6.58
C TYR A 90 0.01 4.33 -7.35
N VAL A 91 0.83 3.33 -7.66
CA VAL A 91 2.13 3.49 -8.32
C VAL A 91 2.03 2.88 -9.72
N MET A 92 1.89 3.74 -10.73
CA MET A 92 1.78 3.35 -12.14
C MET A 92 3.13 3.59 -12.82
N ILE A 93 3.97 2.55 -12.88
CA ILE A 93 5.38 2.68 -13.23
C ILE A 93 5.84 1.56 -14.16
N LYS A 94 6.79 1.89 -15.05
CA LYS A 94 7.42 0.91 -15.95
C LYS A 94 8.31 -0.04 -15.13
N LEU A 95 8.00 -1.35 -15.17
CA LEU A 95 8.74 -2.36 -14.41
C LEU A 95 10.22 -2.49 -14.87
N GLY A 96 10.54 -1.98 -16.04
CA GLY A 96 11.93 -1.87 -16.52
C GLY A 96 12.86 -1.07 -15.60
N ARG A 97 12.32 -0.19 -14.74
CA ARG A 97 13.10 0.48 -13.69
C ARG A 97 13.63 -0.48 -12.62
N PHE A 98 13.10 -1.68 -12.57
CA PHE A 98 13.41 -2.74 -11.61
C PHE A 98 13.87 -4.03 -12.34
N ASP A 99 14.49 -3.90 -13.50
CA ASP A 99 14.98 -5.02 -14.31
C ASP A 99 13.89 -6.05 -14.66
N TYR A 100 12.62 -5.59 -14.76
CA TYR A 100 11.43 -6.43 -14.92
C TYR A 100 11.19 -7.44 -13.79
N ASP A 101 11.86 -7.27 -12.65
CA ASP A 101 11.71 -8.11 -11.47
C ASP A 101 10.62 -7.54 -10.53
N ILE A 102 9.51 -8.29 -10.42
CA ILE A 102 8.39 -7.93 -9.55
C ILE A 102 8.79 -7.99 -8.07
N ARG A 103 9.68 -8.91 -7.68
CA ARG A 103 10.14 -9.03 -6.28
C ARG A 103 10.99 -7.82 -5.91
N LYS A 104 11.90 -7.42 -6.78
CA LYS A 104 12.69 -6.19 -6.62
C LYS A 104 11.78 -4.97 -6.48
N TYR A 105 10.71 -4.89 -7.28
CA TYR A 105 9.72 -3.82 -7.19
C TYR A 105 8.93 -3.85 -5.87
N VAL A 106 8.49 -5.02 -5.41
CA VAL A 106 7.81 -5.15 -4.11
C VAL A 106 8.75 -4.75 -2.97
N TYR A 107 10.01 -5.17 -2.98
CA TYR A 107 11.01 -4.73 -2.01
C TYR A 107 11.22 -3.22 -2.00
N PHE A 108 11.24 -2.59 -3.18
CA PHE A 108 11.26 -1.13 -3.27
C PHE A 108 10.06 -0.48 -2.57
N LEU A 109 8.85 -1.02 -2.76
CA LEU A 109 7.65 -0.49 -2.12
C LEU A 109 7.68 -0.68 -0.59
N GLU A 110 8.19 -1.81 -0.11
CA GLU A 110 8.38 -2.05 1.32
C GLU A 110 9.42 -1.10 1.91
N ASP A 111 10.57 -0.94 1.25
CA ASP A 111 11.61 0.01 1.67
C ASP A 111 11.11 1.44 1.71
N LEU A 112 10.28 1.82 0.75
CA LEU A 112 9.66 3.14 0.73
C LEU A 112 8.85 3.39 2.00
N VAL A 113 7.99 2.45 2.37
CA VAL A 113 7.17 2.59 3.59
C VAL A 113 8.04 2.56 4.85
N ILE A 114 8.99 1.62 4.94
CA ILE A 114 9.89 1.48 6.09
C ILE A 114 10.69 2.77 6.32
N LYS A 115 11.27 3.34 5.25
CA LYS A 115 12.03 4.60 5.36
C LYS A 115 11.14 5.78 5.69
N THR A 116 9.93 5.82 5.14
CA THR A 116 8.98 6.89 5.46
C THR A 116 8.51 6.83 6.91
N LEU A 117 8.20 5.64 7.43
CA LEU A 117 7.83 5.46 8.84
C LEU A 117 8.98 5.79 9.79
N LYS A 118 10.24 5.51 9.38
CA LYS A 118 11.42 5.88 10.15
C LYS A 118 11.58 7.40 10.33
N ASP A 119 11.18 8.21 9.35
CA ASP A 119 11.20 9.67 9.47
C ASP A 119 10.25 10.19 10.57
N PHE A 120 9.36 9.33 11.08
CA PHE A 120 8.43 9.58 12.18
C PHE A 120 8.72 8.68 13.39
N ASP A 121 9.96 8.21 13.54
CA ASP A 121 10.44 7.37 14.65
C ASP A 121 9.70 6.03 14.84
N ILE A 122 9.00 5.55 13.80
CA ILE A 122 8.35 4.23 13.81
C ILE A 122 9.29 3.19 13.23
N THR A 123 9.76 2.28 14.09
CA THR A 123 10.54 1.11 13.67
C THR A 123 9.62 0.08 13.01
N SER A 124 9.92 -0.26 11.76
CA SER A 124 9.15 -1.22 10.98
C SER A 124 10.06 -2.08 10.11
N HIS A 125 9.55 -3.21 9.66
CA HIS A 125 10.34 -4.23 8.97
C HIS A 125 9.47 -5.04 7.98
N ARG A 126 10.13 -5.84 7.14
CA ARG A 126 9.50 -6.92 6.38
C ARG A 126 9.31 -8.13 7.26
N TRP A 127 8.27 -8.89 6.97
CA TRP A 127 8.05 -10.18 7.61
C TRP A 127 8.04 -11.29 6.55
N ASP A 128 8.92 -12.27 6.68
CA ASP A 128 9.12 -13.31 5.66
C ASP A 128 7.87 -14.16 5.37
N LYS A 129 6.91 -14.18 6.31
CA LYS A 129 5.65 -14.93 6.16
C LYS A 129 4.59 -14.20 5.35
N ALA A 130 4.71 -12.87 5.18
CA ALA A 130 3.68 -12.08 4.49
C ALA A 130 4.19 -10.76 3.94
N ILE A 131 3.91 -10.52 2.66
CA ILE A 131 4.20 -9.25 1.99
C ILE A 131 3.49 -8.10 2.69
N GLY A 132 4.20 -6.98 2.86
CA GLY A 132 3.74 -5.76 3.51
C GLY A 132 4.75 -5.25 4.53
N VAL A 133 4.39 -4.18 5.23
CA VAL A 133 5.25 -3.61 6.27
C VAL A 133 4.63 -3.87 7.64
N TRP A 134 5.49 -4.32 8.53
CA TRP A 134 5.13 -4.80 9.84
C TRP A 134 5.90 -4.04 10.91
N THR A 135 5.34 -3.98 12.11
CA THR A 135 5.96 -3.36 13.29
C THR A 135 5.64 -4.17 14.53
N TYR A 136 6.36 -3.92 15.61
CA TYR A 136 6.07 -4.48 16.92
C TYR A 136 5.25 -3.47 17.72
N LYS A 137 4.25 -3.91 18.45
CA LYS A 137 3.62 -3.05 19.46
C LYS A 137 4.42 -3.18 20.75
N ILE A 138 4.78 -2.03 21.33
CA ILE A 138 5.40 -2.02 22.65
C ILE A 138 4.31 -2.45 23.65
N SER A 139 4.26 -3.75 23.96
CA SER A 139 3.38 -4.26 25.02
C SER A 139 3.94 -3.79 26.36
N ARG A 140 3.13 -3.11 27.16
CA ARG A 140 3.45 -2.80 28.57
C ARG A 140 3.45 -4.07 29.46
N SER A 141 3.12 -5.22 28.92
CA SER A 141 3.10 -6.51 29.61
C SER A 141 4.44 -7.21 29.43
N LYS A 142 5.19 -7.38 30.51
CA LYS A 142 6.53 -7.98 30.60
C LYS A 142 6.58 -9.53 30.45
N SER A 143 5.60 -10.18 29.81
CA SER A 143 5.49 -11.65 29.92
C SER A 143 5.38 -12.43 28.62
N SER A 144 5.97 -12.02 27.51
CA SER A 144 6.16 -12.95 26.39
C SER A 144 7.43 -12.60 25.58
N ASP A 145 8.32 -13.59 25.44
CA ASP A 145 9.50 -13.55 24.57
C ASP A 145 9.17 -13.47 23.07
N HIS A 146 7.89 -13.41 22.71
CA HIS A 146 7.42 -13.28 21.33
C HIS A 146 6.80 -11.91 21.09
N LEU A 147 7.55 -11.06 20.37
CA LEU A 147 7.02 -9.81 19.88
C LEU A 147 5.92 -10.07 18.83
N ASP A 148 4.70 -9.68 19.15
CA ASP A 148 3.57 -9.77 18.21
C ASP A 148 3.82 -8.90 16.98
N GLN A 149 3.55 -9.46 15.81
CA GLN A 149 3.65 -8.77 14.51
C GLN A 149 2.36 -8.01 14.22
N TYR A 150 2.47 -6.72 13.97
CA TYR A 150 1.36 -5.84 13.58
C TYR A 150 1.57 -5.28 12.20
N LYS A 151 0.61 -5.49 11.31
CA LYS A 151 0.67 -4.96 9.96
C LYS A 151 0.29 -3.49 9.94
N ILE A 152 1.20 -2.62 9.48
CA ILE A 152 0.97 -1.18 9.35
C ILE A 152 0.72 -0.75 7.90
N ALA A 153 1.20 -1.53 6.92
CA ALA A 153 0.91 -1.27 5.52
C ALA A 153 0.72 -2.56 4.72
N SER A 154 -0.24 -2.53 3.81
CA SER A 154 -0.52 -3.59 2.85
C SER A 154 0.02 -3.23 1.47
N ILE A 155 0.49 -4.25 0.73
CA ILE A 155 0.99 -4.12 -0.63
C ILE A 155 0.24 -5.10 -1.52
N GLY A 156 -0.32 -4.58 -2.61
CA GLY A 156 -0.97 -5.38 -3.62
C GLY A 156 -0.74 -4.76 -4.99
N VAL A 157 0.00 -5.43 -5.85
CA VAL A 157 0.37 -4.92 -7.17
C VAL A 157 -0.16 -5.82 -8.28
N ARG A 158 -0.27 -5.26 -9.47
CA ARG A 158 -0.52 -5.96 -10.71
C ARG A 158 0.43 -5.45 -11.78
N VAL A 159 0.76 -6.31 -12.73
CA VAL A 159 1.55 -5.94 -13.91
C VAL A 159 0.74 -6.23 -15.16
N ARG A 160 0.68 -5.25 -16.08
CA ARG A 160 0.11 -5.38 -17.42
C ARG A 160 1.03 -4.74 -18.45
N ARG A 161 1.43 -5.49 -19.46
CA ARG A 161 2.35 -5.01 -20.52
C ARG A 161 3.57 -4.26 -19.96
N LYS A 162 4.21 -4.83 -18.94
CA LYS A 162 5.41 -4.28 -18.28
C LYS A 162 5.17 -2.99 -17.47
N ILE A 163 3.91 -2.57 -17.25
CA ILE A 163 3.55 -1.50 -16.33
C ILE A 163 3.03 -2.14 -15.05
N ALA A 164 3.64 -1.80 -13.92
CA ALA A 164 3.13 -2.12 -12.60
C ALA A 164 2.11 -1.06 -12.17
N PHE A 165 1.05 -1.46 -11.48
CA PHE A 165 -0.01 -0.57 -10.98
C PHE A 165 -0.69 -1.16 -9.75
N HIS A 166 -1.66 -0.46 -9.15
CA HIS A 166 -2.04 -0.55 -7.75
C HIS A 166 -0.86 -0.12 -6.85
N GLY A 167 -0.64 -0.70 -5.69
CA GLY A 167 0.47 -0.28 -4.84
C GLY A 167 0.27 -0.53 -3.36
N LEU A 168 0.13 0.53 -2.58
CA LEU A 168 0.22 0.55 -1.12
C LEU A 168 -1.08 1.02 -0.47
N ALA A 169 -1.35 0.49 0.71
CA ALA A 169 -2.33 1.02 1.65
C ALA A 169 -1.66 1.12 3.03
N ILE A 170 -1.43 2.35 3.49
CA ILE A 170 -0.67 2.65 4.71
C ILE A 170 -1.64 3.19 5.75
N ASN A 171 -1.68 2.56 6.91
CA ASN A 171 -2.58 2.94 7.99
C ASN A 171 -1.99 4.12 8.75
N ILE A 172 -2.46 5.35 8.46
CA ILE A 172 -2.06 6.54 9.21
C ILE A 172 -2.91 6.64 10.48
N ALA A 173 -4.23 6.83 10.33
CA ALA A 173 -5.17 6.87 11.44
C ALA A 173 -6.56 6.32 11.04
N PRO A 174 -6.68 5.16 10.36
CA PRO A 174 -7.98 4.58 10.08
C PRO A 174 -8.58 3.95 11.34
N ASN A 175 -9.89 3.73 11.35
CA ASN A 175 -10.49 2.88 12.36
C ASN A 175 -10.05 1.43 12.18
N ILE A 176 -9.11 0.97 13.01
CA ILE A 176 -8.51 -0.37 12.94
C ILE A 176 -9.54 -1.48 13.17
N GLN A 177 -10.61 -1.24 13.94
CA GLN A 177 -11.67 -2.22 14.16
C GLN A 177 -12.38 -2.62 12.85
N ASN A 178 -12.29 -1.81 11.81
CA ASN A 178 -12.85 -2.12 10.50
C ASN A 178 -12.16 -3.32 9.82
N PHE A 179 -10.95 -3.69 10.23
CA PHE A 179 -10.29 -4.91 9.76
C PHE A 179 -10.86 -6.20 10.37
N GLU A 180 -11.64 -6.15 11.44
CA GLU A 180 -12.18 -7.34 12.12
C GLU A 180 -13.17 -8.14 11.26
N GLY A 181 -13.80 -7.50 10.29
CA GLY A 181 -14.70 -8.16 9.33
C GLY A 181 -14.03 -9.04 8.30
N ILE A 182 -12.67 -9.12 8.31
CA ILE A 182 -11.88 -9.95 7.40
C ILE A 182 -10.75 -10.66 8.16
N ILE A 183 -10.11 -11.66 7.53
CA ILE A 183 -8.78 -12.16 7.92
C ILE A 183 -7.75 -11.50 7.02
N PRO A 184 -7.01 -10.48 7.50
CA PRO A 184 -6.06 -9.77 6.65
C PRO A 184 -4.94 -10.73 6.19
N CYS A 185 -4.63 -10.72 4.89
CA CYS A 185 -3.59 -11.56 4.28
C CYS A 185 -3.77 -13.08 4.45
N GLY A 186 -4.96 -13.56 4.86
CA GLY A 186 -5.21 -14.97 5.14
C GLY A 186 -4.43 -15.53 6.34
N ILE A 187 -3.80 -14.67 7.13
CA ILE A 187 -3.05 -15.09 8.31
C ILE A 187 -3.98 -15.02 9.52
N LYS A 188 -4.35 -16.19 10.05
CA LYS A 188 -5.12 -16.28 11.30
C LYS A 188 -4.36 -15.53 12.40
N ASN A 189 -5.06 -14.67 13.12
CA ASN A 189 -4.52 -13.83 14.20
C ASN A 189 -3.52 -12.74 13.74
N ALA A 190 -3.44 -12.42 12.45
CA ALA A 190 -2.69 -11.25 12.01
C ALA A 190 -3.29 -9.99 12.65
N LYS A 191 -2.46 -9.27 13.40
CA LYS A 191 -2.84 -8.00 14.02
C LYS A 191 -2.57 -6.86 13.06
N VAL A 192 -3.41 -5.84 13.11
CA VAL A 192 -3.25 -4.62 12.31
C VAL A 192 -3.03 -3.44 13.25
N THR A 193 -2.27 -2.46 12.82
CA THR A 193 -2.00 -1.23 13.55
C THR A 193 -1.97 -0.03 12.59
N SER A 194 -1.84 1.16 13.15
CA SER A 194 -1.68 2.42 12.42
C SER A 194 -0.55 3.25 13.00
N VAL A 195 -0.16 4.32 12.30
CA VAL A 195 0.78 5.32 12.82
C VAL A 195 0.24 5.92 14.12
N PHE A 196 -1.07 6.23 14.15
CA PHE A 196 -1.73 6.75 15.36
C PHE A 196 -1.68 5.76 16.53
N ASP A 197 -1.93 4.46 16.29
CA ASP A 197 -1.86 3.42 17.34
C ASP A 197 -0.42 3.17 17.84
N GLN A 198 0.58 3.58 17.09
CA GLN A 198 2.00 3.58 17.51
C GLN A 198 2.34 4.82 18.36
N GLY A 199 1.35 5.69 18.65
CA GLY A 199 1.50 6.88 19.46
C GLY A 199 2.03 8.10 18.71
N VAL A 200 1.97 8.10 17.39
CA VAL A 200 2.46 9.20 16.55
C VAL A 200 1.29 9.87 15.83
N GLU A 201 1.14 11.17 16.05
CA GLU A 201 0.16 12.01 15.35
C GLU A 201 0.86 12.76 14.21
N ILE A 202 0.44 12.49 12.99
CA ILE A 202 0.96 13.15 11.78
C ILE A 202 -0.17 13.54 10.84
N SER A 203 0.01 14.62 10.10
CA SER A 203 -0.91 14.96 9.02
C SER A 203 -0.63 14.10 7.76
N MET A 204 -1.67 13.86 6.95
CA MET A 204 -1.50 13.22 5.65
C MET A 204 -0.52 14.00 4.76
N ALA A 205 -0.49 15.33 4.86
CA ALA A 205 0.39 16.18 4.06
C ALA A 205 1.88 16.00 4.44
N ASP A 206 2.18 15.89 5.75
CA ASP A 206 3.56 15.65 6.20
C ASP A 206 4.03 14.25 5.82
N PHE A 207 3.13 13.26 5.95
CA PHE A 207 3.41 11.89 5.49
C PHE A 207 3.69 11.86 3.98
N ASP A 208 2.85 12.51 3.17
CA ASP A 208 3.00 12.58 1.71
C ASP A 208 4.32 13.25 1.29
N LYS A 209 4.74 14.30 2.01
CA LYS A 209 6.01 15.00 1.78
C LYS A 209 7.21 14.08 2.04
N SER A 210 7.21 13.36 3.17
CA SER A 210 8.25 12.39 3.49
C SER A 210 8.25 11.23 2.49
N LEU A 211 7.08 10.65 2.19
CA LEU A 211 6.94 9.58 1.20
C LEU A 211 7.52 9.97 -0.17
N LYS A 212 7.19 11.17 -0.66
CA LYS A 212 7.71 11.67 -1.95
C LYS A 212 9.22 11.85 -1.92
N SER A 213 9.78 12.36 -0.83
CA SER A 213 11.22 12.51 -0.65
C SER A 213 11.93 11.16 -0.69
N ASN A 214 11.43 10.19 0.09
CA ASN A 214 11.99 8.83 0.15
C ASN A 214 11.82 8.08 -1.16
N PHE A 215 10.70 8.22 -1.85
CA PHE A 215 10.48 7.64 -3.18
C PHE A 215 11.56 8.08 -4.16
N ASN A 216 11.81 9.39 -4.24
CA ASN A 216 12.79 9.95 -5.17
C ASN A 216 14.24 9.51 -4.85
N LYS A 217 14.58 9.40 -3.55
CA LYS A 217 15.88 8.90 -3.11
C LYS A 217 16.06 7.42 -3.46
N LEU A 218 15.08 6.59 -3.09
CA LEU A 218 15.10 5.15 -3.34
C LEU A 218 15.08 4.80 -4.82
N LEU A 219 14.30 5.52 -5.63
CA LEU A 219 14.24 5.25 -7.06
C LEU A 219 15.62 5.35 -7.72
N LYS A 220 16.48 6.28 -7.26
CA LYS A 220 17.87 6.40 -7.76
C LYS A 220 18.74 5.20 -7.39
N THR A 221 18.42 4.51 -6.29
CA THR A 221 19.16 3.33 -5.83
C THR A 221 18.70 2.06 -6.55
N TYR A 222 17.40 1.96 -6.82
CA TYR A 222 16.80 0.76 -7.41
C TYR A 222 16.76 0.77 -8.94
N SER A 223 16.74 1.97 -9.55
CA SER A 223 16.71 2.14 -11.00
C SER A 223 18.13 2.42 -11.51
N PRO A 224 18.71 1.55 -12.32
CA PRO A 224 20.04 1.71 -12.88
C PRO A 224 20.16 2.91 -13.84
#